data_1968d49acf95e3eec9c73c37a9993706
#
_entry.id   1968d49acf95e3eec9c73c37a9993706
#
_cell.length_a   1.000
_cell.length_b   1.000
_cell.length_c   1.000
_cell.angle_alpha   90.00
_cell.angle_beta   90.00
_cell.angle_gamma   90.00
#
_symmetry.space_group_name_H-M   'P 1'
#
loop_
_entity.id
_entity.type
_entity.pdbx_description
1 polymer ?
#
loop_
_entity_poly.entity_id
_entity_poly.type
_entity_poly.pdbx_seq_one_letter_code
_entity_poly.pdbx_strand_id
1 'polypeptide(L)'
;LSVARAAHGGVGPIQGEDMKLSSQSFRDGERIPEEFLFGKIDPAHHVTLSANRNPHLRWEDVPVGTRSFAIICHDYDVPSSGEDVNQEGREIPATLPRVDFFHWVLIDLPASITSIKAGEFSDGVSPKGKPGPASRHGARQGINDYTGWFSNDADMAGDYYGYDGPCPPWNDSLVHHYVFTVYALDVDRLPLMGKFAGADARKVIGTHKLGEASITGTCTLNPRLAG
;
A
#
# COMPACT_ATOMS: atom_id res chain seq x y z
N LEU A 1 49.31 -14.70 46.45
CA LEU A 1 47.86 -14.64 46.36
C LEU A 1 47.46 -13.89 45.10
N SER A 2 47.16 -14.64 44.03
CA SER A 2 46.77 -14.13 42.71
C SER A 2 45.24 -14.16 42.68
N VAL A 3 44.64 -12.98 42.43
CA VAL A 3 43.19 -12.84 42.28
C VAL A 3 42.84 -12.91 40.79
N ALA A 4 42.21 -13.98 40.36
CA ALA A 4 41.69 -14.11 39.00
C ALA A 4 40.51 -13.19 38.77
N ARG A 5 40.61 -12.30 37.78
CA ARG A 5 39.55 -11.41 37.31
C ARG A 5 38.67 -12.20 36.36
N ALA A 6 37.42 -12.42 36.73
CA ALA A 6 36.40 -12.99 35.85
C ALA A 6 36.06 -12.02 34.73
N ALA A 7 36.27 -12.42 33.47
CA ALA A 7 35.81 -11.69 32.30
C ALA A 7 34.27 -11.86 32.16
N HIS A 8 33.53 -10.77 32.34
CA HIS A 8 32.13 -10.71 31.96
C HIS A 8 32.08 -10.59 30.43
N GLY A 9 31.76 -11.67 29.77
CA GLY A 9 31.40 -11.66 28.37
C GLY A 9 30.05 -10.95 28.20
N GLY A 10 30.09 -9.68 27.84
CA GLY A 10 28.90 -8.95 27.42
C GLY A 10 28.42 -9.56 26.10
N VAL A 11 27.28 -10.28 26.12
CA VAL A 11 26.54 -10.59 24.91
C VAL A 11 26.00 -9.25 24.41
N GLY A 12 26.62 -8.74 23.34
CA GLY A 12 26.07 -7.59 22.61
C GLY A 12 24.64 -7.89 22.15
N PRO A 13 23.82 -6.86 21.94
CA PRO A 13 22.48 -7.09 21.42
C PRO A 13 22.60 -7.87 20.12
N ILE A 14 21.92 -9.02 20.05
CA ILE A 14 21.73 -9.77 18.81
C ILE A 14 20.95 -8.79 17.90
N GLN A 15 21.62 -8.21 16.90
CA GLN A 15 20.93 -7.49 15.82
C GLN A 15 20.02 -8.54 15.14
N GLY A 16 18.72 -8.45 15.42
CA GLY A 16 17.73 -9.21 14.67
C GLY A 16 17.89 -8.83 13.19
N GLU A 17 17.79 -9.83 12.31
CA GLU A 17 17.75 -9.55 10.88
C GLU A 17 16.59 -8.58 10.59
N ASP A 18 16.79 -7.64 9.65
CA ASP A 18 15.75 -6.72 9.23
C ASP A 18 14.60 -7.49 8.59
N MET A 19 13.38 -7.11 8.89
CA MET A 19 12.16 -7.67 8.29
C MET A 19 12.27 -7.67 6.76
N LYS A 20 11.84 -8.75 6.11
CA LYS A 20 11.86 -8.89 4.65
C LYS A 20 10.44 -8.99 4.12
N LEU A 21 10.18 -8.34 2.99
CA LEU A 21 8.92 -8.42 2.25
C LEU A 21 9.19 -8.90 0.82
N SER A 22 8.38 -9.83 0.36
CA SER A 22 8.45 -10.37 -0.99
C SER A 22 7.05 -10.55 -1.59
N SER A 23 6.97 -10.67 -2.92
CA SER A 23 5.75 -10.96 -3.64
C SER A 23 5.98 -12.00 -4.73
N GLN A 24 4.98 -12.83 -4.98
CA GLN A 24 4.92 -13.70 -6.17
C GLN A 24 4.24 -13.00 -7.34
N SER A 25 3.65 -11.82 -7.11
CA SER A 25 2.89 -11.07 -8.10
C SER A 25 3.77 -10.16 -8.96
N PHE A 26 4.82 -9.59 -8.38
CA PHE A 26 5.83 -8.76 -9.05
C PHE A 26 7.10 -8.71 -8.21
N ARG A 27 8.22 -8.30 -8.80
CA ARG A 27 9.49 -8.08 -8.09
C ARG A 27 9.66 -6.62 -7.74
N ASP A 28 10.47 -6.36 -6.71
CA ASP A 28 10.81 -5.00 -6.31
C ASP A 28 11.39 -4.19 -7.48
N GLY A 29 10.84 -2.98 -7.70
CA GLY A 29 11.20 -2.09 -8.80
C GLY A 29 10.57 -2.44 -10.16
N GLU A 30 9.90 -3.59 -10.32
CA GLU A 30 9.30 -4.00 -11.59
C GLU A 30 7.87 -3.46 -11.77
N ARG A 31 7.38 -3.56 -12.99
CA ARG A 31 6.00 -3.19 -13.34
C ARG A 31 5.00 -4.12 -12.66
N ILE A 32 3.95 -3.53 -12.08
CA ILE A 32 2.82 -4.27 -11.52
C ILE A 32 1.98 -4.83 -12.68
N PRO A 33 1.70 -6.17 -12.71
CA PRO A 33 0.85 -6.78 -13.72
C PRO A 33 -0.59 -6.23 -13.71
N GLU A 34 -1.23 -6.23 -14.89
CA GLU A 34 -2.56 -5.63 -15.09
C GLU A 34 -3.65 -6.15 -14.15
N GLU A 35 -3.59 -7.42 -13.75
CA GLU A 35 -4.59 -8.00 -12.84
C GLU A 35 -4.64 -7.35 -11.47
N PHE A 36 -3.57 -6.64 -11.06
CA PHE A 36 -3.48 -5.93 -9.78
C PHE A 36 -3.78 -4.43 -9.91
N LEU A 37 -4.06 -3.94 -11.11
CA LEU A 37 -4.39 -2.55 -11.39
C LEU A 37 -5.89 -2.30 -11.23
N PHE A 38 -6.26 -1.07 -10.85
CA PHE A 38 -7.64 -0.58 -10.92
C PHE A 38 -8.04 -0.29 -12.37
N GLY A 39 -7.17 0.38 -13.11
CA GLY A 39 -7.35 0.68 -14.52
C GLY A 39 -6.17 0.20 -15.37
N LYS A 40 -6.41 -0.05 -16.65
CA LYS A 40 -5.42 -0.45 -17.64
C LYS A 40 -5.59 0.34 -18.93
N ILE A 41 -4.55 0.36 -19.76
CA ILE A 41 -4.57 1.07 -21.04
C ILE A 41 -5.67 0.51 -21.95
N ASP A 42 -6.47 1.40 -22.51
CA ASP A 42 -7.44 1.14 -23.56
C ASP A 42 -7.13 2.05 -24.75
N PRO A 43 -6.86 1.48 -25.95
CA PRO A 43 -6.52 2.29 -27.13
C PRO A 43 -7.64 3.23 -27.60
N ALA A 44 -8.89 2.92 -27.27
CA ALA A 44 -10.06 3.72 -27.71
C ALA A 44 -10.47 4.80 -26.72
N HIS A 45 -10.29 4.52 -25.40
CA HIS A 45 -10.80 5.37 -24.33
C HIS A 45 -9.70 5.77 -23.32
N HIS A 46 -8.42 5.58 -23.65
CA HIS A 46 -7.24 5.73 -22.82
C HIS A 46 -7.17 4.74 -21.66
N VAL A 47 -8.24 4.57 -20.91
CA VAL A 47 -8.29 3.70 -19.71
C VAL A 47 -9.59 2.90 -19.70
N THR A 48 -9.49 1.62 -19.33
CA THR A 48 -10.61 0.77 -18.95
C THR A 48 -10.33 0.13 -17.60
N LEU A 49 -11.39 -0.36 -16.91
CA LEU A 49 -11.23 -1.04 -15.64
C LEU A 49 -10.43 -2.34 -15.80
N SER A 50 -9.65 -2.68 -14.77
CA SER A 50 -8.89 -3.93 -14.67
C SER A 50 -9.44 -4.82 -13.56
N ALA A 51 -8.77 -5.94 -13.27
CA ALA A 51 -9.26 -6.92 -12.30
C ALA A 51 -9.15 -6.47 -10.85
N ASN A 52 -8.37 -5.45 -10.54
CA ASN A 52 -8.28 -4.81 -9.23
C ASN A 52 -8.06 -5.80 -8.06
N ARG A 53 -7.25 -6.83 -8.29
CA ARG A 53 -6.88 -7.81 -7.27
C ARG A 53 -5.74 -7.26 -6.42
N ASN A 54 -5.77 -7.46 -5.10
CA ASN A 54 -4.58 -7.16 -4.32
C ASN A 54 -3.46 -8.15 -4.67
N PRO A 55 -2.18 -7.73 -4.70
CA PRO A 55 -1.07 -8.64 -4.95
C PRO A 55 -0.84 -9.60 -3.77
N HIS A 56 -0.13 -10.71 -4.05
CA HIS A 56 0.44 -11.57 -3.03
C HIS A 56 1.54 -10.81 -2.27
N LEU A 57 1.55 -10.91 -0.94
CA LEU A 57 2.61 -10.39 -0.07
C LEU A 57 3.02 -11.47 0.92
N ARG A 58 4.32 -11.61 1.19
CA ARG A 58 4.88 -12.50 2.21
C ARG A 58 6.02 -11.79 2.94
N TRP A 59 6.02 -11.87 4.27
CA TRP A 59 7.06 -11.27 5.09
C TRP A 59 7.68 -12.28 6.06
N GLU A 60 8.95 -12.06 6.35
CA GLU A 60 9.81 -12.93 7.14
C GLU A 60 10.68 -12.09 8.09
N ASP A 61 11.40 -12.75 9.00
CA ASP A 61 12.31 -12.11 9.97
C ASP A 61 11.59 -11.07 10.84
N VAL A 62 10.42 -11.48 11.35
CA VAL A 62 9.52 -10.61 12.13
C VAL A 62 10.14 -10.28 13.49
N PRO A 63 10.17 -9.03 13.94
CA PRO A 63 10.68 -8.63 15.25
C PRO A 63 10.01 -9.37 16.42
N VAL A 64 10.80 -9.73 17.42
CA VAL A 64 10.27 -10.30 18.67
C VAL A 64 9.35 -9.31 19.35
N GLY A 65 8.23 -9.78 19.87
CA GLY A 65 7.22 -8.94 20.50
C GLY A 65 6.14 -8.44 19.55
N THR A 66 6.17 -8.81 18.27
CA THR A 66 5.11 -8.49 17.31
C THR A 66 3.80 -9.14 17.71
N ARG A 67 2.74 -8.35 17.78
CA ARG A 67 1.38 -8.78 18.17
C ARG A 67 0.39 -8.66 17.02
N SER A 68 0.61 -7.71 16.09
CA SER A 68 -0.16 -7.59 14.86
C SER A 68 0.68 -6.99 13.74
N PHE A 69 0.09 -6.98 12.53
CA PHE A 69 0.66 -6.27 11.39
C PHE A 69 -0.31 -5.22 10.84
N ALA A 70 0.27 -4.22 10.19
CA ALA A 70 -0.45 -3.31 9.32
C ALA A 70 0.19 -3.32 7.92
N ILE A 71 -0.61 -3.03 6.90
CA ILE A 71 -0.15 -2.90 5.51
C ILE A 71 -0.66 -1.58 4.97
N ILE A 72 0.25 -0.80 4.38
CA ILE A 72 -0.09 0.39 3.61
C ILE A 72 0.48 0.24 2.20
N CYS A 73 -0.35 0.51 1.18
CA CYS A 73 0.11 0.79 -0.16
C CYS A 73 -0.17 2.25 -0.48
N HIS A 74 0.86 2.99 -0.91
CA HIS A 74 0.72 4.38 -1.35
C HIS A 74 1.54 4.67 -2.59
N ASP A 75 1.07 5.64 -3.37
CA ASP A 75 1.73 6.25 -4.52
C ASP A 75 2.16 7.65 -4.12
N TYR A 76 3.44 7.99 -4.24
CA TYR A 76 3.97 9.31 -3.92
C TYR A 76 4.16 10.21 -5.14
N ASP A 77 3.79 9.74 -6.32
CA ASP A 77 3.95 10.46 -7.59
C ASP A 77 2.65 11.12 -8.06
N VAL A 78 1.59 11.15 -7.24
CA VAL A 78 0.30 11.71 -7.64
C VAL A 78 0.39 13.23 -7.79
N PRO A 79 -0.10 13.79 -8.91
CA PRO A 79 -0.11 15.23 -9.12
C PRO A 79 -0.81 15.99 -8.01
N SER A 80 -0.20 17.06 -7.49
CA SER A 80 -0.79 17.91 -6.44
C SER A 80 -1.99 18.74 -6.92
N SER A 81 -2.23 18.79 -8.24
CA SER A 81 -3.39 19.43 -8.88
C SER A 81 -4.02 18.47 -9.88
N GLY A 82 -5.35 18.39 -9.85
CA GLY A 82 -6.13 17.60 -10.80
C GLY A 82 -6.49 18.32 -12.09
N GLU A 83 -6.06 19.58 -12.28
CA GLU A 83 -6.50 20.44 -13.41
C GLU A 83 -6.20 19.84 -14.78
N ASP A 84 -5.02 19.25 -14.95
CA ASP A 84 -4.58 18.65 -16.22
C ASP A 84 -4.76 17.12 -16.25
N VAL A 85 -5.22 16.51 -15.17
CA VAL A 85 -5.35 15.05 -15.06
C VAL A 85 -6.37 14.54 -16.08
N ASN A 86 -5.92 13.59 -16.93
CA ASN A 86 -6.75 12.93 -17.94
C ASN A 86 -7.42 13.90 -18.93
N GLN A 87 -6.74 14.99 -19.28
CA GLN A 87 -7.22 15.97 -20.26
C GLN A 87 -6.55 15.78 -21.63
N GLU A 88 -7.36 15.74 -22.70
CA GLU A 88 -6.86 15.68 -24.07
C GLU A 88 -6.00 16.90 -24.42
N GLY A 89 -4.89 16.64 -25.11
CA GLY A 89 -3.96 17.69 -25.54
C GLY A 89 -3.14 18.33 -24.42
N ARG A 90 -3.24 17.80 -23.18
CA ARG A 90 -2.43 18.25 -22.03
C ARG A 90 -1.49 17.14 -21.58
N GLU A 91 -0.38 17.52 -20.98
CA GLU A 91 0.56 16.64 -20.30
C GLU A 91 0.79 17.15 -18.88
N ILE A 92 0.76 16.24 -17.91
CA ILE A 92 1.12 16.57 -16.53
C ILE A 92 2.64 16.60 -16.45
N PRO A 93 3.27 17.78 -16.20
CA PRO A 93 4.71 17.89 -16.22
C PRO A 93 5.36 17.24 -14.99
N ALA A 94 6.55 16.67 -15.17
CA ALA A 94 7.33 16.07 -14.08
C ALA A 94 7.69 17.08 -12.98
N THR A 95 7.70 18.38 -13.30
CA THR A 95 8.03 19.46 -12.36
C THR A 95 6.87 19.86 -11.44
N LEU A 96 5.64 19.38 -11.71
CA LEU A 96 4.51 19.60 -10.81
C LEU A 96 4.78 18.91 -9.46
N PRO A 97 4.57 19.59 -8.31
CA PRO A 97 4.67 18.93 -7.00
C PRO A 97 3.80 17.69 -6.89
N ARG A 98 4.29 16.69 -6.19
CA ARG A 98 3.61 15.41 -6.02
C ARG A 98 3.17 15.22 -4.58
N VAL A 99 2.11 14.42 -4.38
CA VAL A 99 1.52 14.11 -3.08
C VAL A 99 1.29 12.61 -2.94
N ASP A 100 1.19 12.15 -1.69
CA ASP A 100 0.82 10.77 -1.40
C ASP A 100 -0.66 10.52 -1.76
N PHE A 101 -0.92 9.32 -2.31
CA PHE A 101 -2.24 8.77 -2.51
C PHE A 101 -2.27 7.34 -1.94
N PHE A 102 -3.15 7.08 -0.98
CA PHE A 102 -3.24 5.79 -0.32
C PHE A 102 -4.17 4.86 -1.09
N HIS A 103 -3.62 3.73 -1.55
CA HIS A 103 -4.32 2.67 -2.28
C HIS A 103 -4.82 1.54 -1.40
N TRP A 104 -4.18 1.31 -0.25
CA TRP A 104 -4.55 0.26 0.69
C TRP A 104 -4.15 0.62 2.11
N VAL A 105 -5.08 0.44 3.04
CA VAL A 105 -4.86 0.62 4.47
C VAL A 105 -5.48 -0.56 5.20
N LEU A 106 -4.64 -1.50 5.66
CA LEU A 106 -5.04 -2.69 6.43
C LEU A 106 -4.34 -2.64 7.78
N ILE A 107 -5.09 -2.82 8.87
CA ILE A 107 -4.56 -2.80 10.24
C ILE A 107 -5.09 -3.99 11.05
N ASP A 108 -4.46 -4.26 12.19
CA ASP A 108 -4.84 -5.30 13.15
C ASP A 108 -4.82 -6.72 12.55
N LEU A 109 -3.97 -6.98 11.56
CA LEU A 109 -3.80 -8.31 11.01
C LEU A 109 -3.03 -9.16 12.05
N PRO A 110 -3.58 -10.33 12.50
CA PRO A 110 -2.96 -11.10 13.57
C PRO A 110 -1.51 -11.53 13.28
N ALA A 111 -0.66 -11.56 14.31
CA ALA A 111 0.75 -11.95 14.19
C ALA A 111 0.98 -13.36 13.62
N SER A 112 -0.02 -14.23 13.66
CA SER A 112 0.01 -15.56 13.04
C SER A 112 -0.06 -15.56 11.52
N ILE A 113 -0.45 -14.43 10.91
CA ILE A 113 -0.55 -14.26 9.45
C ILE A 113 0.74 -13.61 8.97
N THR A 114 1.50 -14.30 8.13
CA THR A 114 2.76 -13.82 7.56
C THR A 114 2.73 -13.79 6.03
N SER A 115 1.56 -14.01 5.44
CA SER A 115 1.35 -13.86 4.00
C SER A 115 -0.11 -13.57 3.66
N ILE A 116 -0.32 -12.90 2.55
CA ILE A 116 -1.62 -12.61 1.95
C ILE A 116 -1.60 -13.13 0.52
N LYS A 117 -2.65 -13.83 0.11
CA LYS A 117 -2.78 -14.33 -1.27
C LYS A 117 -3.23 -13.21 -2.21
N ALA A 118 -2.84 -13.32 -3.48
CA ALA A 118 -3.38 -12.47 -4.52
C ALA A 118 -4.92 -12.59 -4.58
N GLY A 119 -5.63 -11.47 -4.62
CA GLY A 119 -7.09 -11.44 -4.67
C GLY A 119 -7.80 -11.76 -3.33
N GLU A 120 -7.07 -11.91 -2.23
CA GLU A 120 -7.69 -12.27 -0.94
C GLU A 120 -8.51 -11.12 -0.33
N PHE A 121 -8.07 -9.89 -0.48
CA PHE A 121 -8.70 -8.69 0.10
C PHE A 121 -9.39 -7.80 -0.95
N SER A 122 -9.12 -7.98 -2.22
CA SER A 122 -9.78 -7.29 -3.32
C SER A 122 -9.72 -8.16 -4.57
N ASP A 123 -10.86 -8.34 -5.24
CA ASP A 123 -11.02 -9.06 -6.49
C ASP A 123 -12.19 -8.44 -7.27
N GLY A 124 -11.88 -7.42 -8.07
CA GLY A 124 -12.83 -6.63 -8.84
C GLY A 124 -12.95 -5.18 -8.36
N VAL A 125 -13.48 -4.34 -9.23
CA VAL A 125 -13.86 -2.96 -8.93
C VAL A 125 -15.30 -2.95 -8.39
N SER A 126 -15.53 -2.24 -7.29
CA SER A 126 -16.85 -2.08 -6.69
C SER A 126 -17.31 -0.63 -6.86
N PRO A 127 -18.17 -0.31 -7.84
CA PRO A 127 -18.74 1.02 -7.95
C PRO A 127 -19.45 1.44 -6.67
N LYS A 128 -19.37 2.73 -6.32
CA LYS A 128 -19.96 3.32 -5.11
C LYS A 128 -19.35 2.84 -3.79
N GLY A 129 -18.13 2.33 -3.85
CA GLY A 129 -17.34 1.98 -2.67
C GLY A 129 -17.43 0.51 -2.26
N LYS A 130 -16.57 0.17 -1.31
CA LYS A 130 -16.46 -1.14 -0.69
C LYS A 130 -16.76 -1.05 0.81
N PRO A 131 -17.44 -2.06 1.39
CA PRO A 131 -17.77 -2.04 2.81
C PRO A 131 -16.54 -2.19 3.70
N GLY A 132 -16.62 -1.64 4.91
CA GLY A 132 -15.60 -1.71 5.95
C GLY A 132 -16.11 -1.10 7.25
N PRO A 133 -15.25 -0.94 8.27
CA PRO A 133 -13.82 -1.30 8.31
C PRO A 133 -13.55 -2.79 8.55
N ALA A 134 -14.53 -3.59 9.04
CA ALA A 134 -14.32 -5.01 9.33
C ALA A 134 -13.88 -5.79 8.09
N SER A 135 -12.88 -6.65 8.25
CA SER A 135 -12.27 -7.40 7.16
C SER A 135 -11.90 -8.82 7.58
N ARG A 136 -11.27 -9.56 6.68
CA ARG A 136 -10.82 -10.95 6.90
C ARG A 136 -9.85 -11.03 8.07
N HIS A 137 -9.75 -12.19 8.69
CA HIS A 137 -8.85 -12.52 9.80
C HIS A 137 -9.05 -11.64 11.05
N GLY A 138 -10.19 -10.95 11.20
CA GLY A 138 -10.43 -10.00 12.27
C GLY A 138 -9.72 -8.65 12.10
N ALA A 139 -9.02 -8.45 10.99
CA ALA A 139 -8.39 -7.20 10.62
C ALA A 139 -9.41 -6.11 10.29
N ARG A 140 -8.96 -4.86 10.19
CA ARG A 140 -9.75 -3.71 9.76
C ARG A 140 -9.08 -3.02 8.58
N GLN A 141 -9.88 -2.48 7.69
CA GLN A 141 -9.43 -1.66 6.56
C GLN A 141 -9.87 -0.21 6.75
N GLY A 142 -8.97 0.72 6.43
CA GLY A 142 -9.30 2.14 6.29
C GLY A 142 -9.83 2.44 4.90
N ILE A 143 -10.36 3.65 4.73
CA ILE A 143 -10.71 4.16 3.40
C ILE A 143 -9.43 4.53 2.65
N ASN A 144 -9.40 4.20 1.36
CA ASN A 144 -8.37 4.65 0.44
C ASN A 144 -8.77 5.98 -0.23
N ASP A 145 -7.83 6.61 -0.93
CA ASP A 145 -8.03 7.97 -1.45
C ASP A 145 -8.92 8.04 -2.71
N TYR A 146 -9.30 6.90 -3.31
CA TYR A 146 -10.38 6.88 -4.30
C TYR A 146 -11.70 7.40 -3.72
N THR A 147 -11.91 7.29 -2.40
CA THR A 147 -13.04 7.90 -1.69
C THR A 147 -13.14 9.40 -1.96
N GLY A 148 -12.02 10.11 -1.87
CA GLY A 148 -11.95 11.55 -2.19
C GLY A 148 -11.97 11.81 -3.69
N TRP A 149 -11.24 11.02 -4.46
CA TRP A 149 -11.15 11.16 -5.92
C TRP A 149 -12.52 11.08 -6.60
N PHE A 150 -13.35 10.10 -6.21
CA PHE A 150 -14.67 9.89 -6.79
C PHE A 150 -15.80 10.69 -6.12
N SER A 151 -15.50 11.58 -5.18
CA SER A 151 -16.54 12.29 -4.40
C SER A 151 -17.57 13.05 -5.23
N ASN A 152 -17.20 13.50 -6.44
CA ASN A 152 -18.07 14.22 -7.37
C ASN A 152 -18.56 13.36 -8.54
N ASP A 153 -18.26 12.08 -8.57
CA ASP A 153 -18.67 11.15 -9.63
C ASP A 153 -19.99 10.45 -9.23
N ALA A 154 -21.06 10.67 -9.99
CA ALA A 154 -22.39 10.13 -9.66
C ALA A 154 -22.44 8.59 -9.67
N ASP A 155 -21.58 7.94 -10.45
CA ASP A 155 -21.56 6.49 -10.62
C ASP A 155 -20.55 5.81 -9.65
N MET A 156 -19.56 6.55 -9.15
CA MET A 156 -18.47 6.01 -8.36
C MET A 156 -18.40 6.55 -6.93
N ALA A 157 -19.06 7.67 -6.60
CA ALA A 157 -18.98 8.27 -5.27
C ALA A 157 -19.37 7.30 -4.15
N GLY A 158 -18.51 7.15 -3.14
CA GLY A 158 -18.72 6.26 -1.99
C GLY A 158 -17.47 6.09 -1.14
N ASP A 159 -17.57 5.36 -0.04
CA ASP A 159 -16.45 5.01 0.82
C ASP A 159 -15.73 3.75 0.29
N TYR A 160 -14.47 3.85 -0.06
CA TYR A 160 -13.66 2.75 -0.59
C TYR A 160 -12.75 2.20 0.51
N TYR A 161 -13.19 1.15 1.20
CA TYR A 161 -12.37 0.46 2.18
C TYR A 161 -11.46 -0.59 1.52
N GLY A 162 -10.21 -0.64 1.95
CA GLY A 162 -9.25 -1.65 1.50
C GLY A 162 -8.48 -1.28 0.23
N TYR A 163 -8.11 -2.30 -0.54
CA TYR A 163 -7.27 -2.16 -1.71
C TYR A 163 -8.06 -1.75 -2.94
N ASP A 164 -7.63 -0.66 -3.57
CA ASP A 164 -7.89 -0.35 -4.96
C ASP A 164 -6.57 0.00 -5.65
N GLY A 165 -6.29 -0.70 -6.74
CA GLY A 165 -4.98 -0.74 -7.36
C GLY A 165 -4.57 0.51 -8.14
N PRO A 166 -3.41 0.47 -8.77
CA PRO A 166 -2.90 1.55 -9.61
C PRO A 166 -3.85 1.97 -10.72
N CYS A 167 -3.98 3.28 -10.91
CA CYS A 167 -4.61 3.90 -12.06
C CYS A 167 -4.06 5.32 -12.26
N PRO A 168 -2.75 5.47 -12.57
CA PRO A 168 -2.17 6.78 -12.74
C PRO A 168 -2.77 7.50 -13.96
N PRO A 169 -2.72 8.84 -14.02
CA PRO A 169 -3.21 9.56 -15.19
C PRO A 169 -2.55 9.10 -16.48
N TRP A 170 -3.34 8.86 -17.52
CA TRP A 170 -2.83 8.40 -18.82
C TRP A 170 -1.98 9.45 -19.57
N ASN A 171 -2.04 10.70 -19.13
CA ASN A 171 -1.25 11.81 -19.67
C ASN A 171 -0.14 12.30 -18.71
N ASP A 172 0.20 11.53 -17.68
CA ASP A 172 1.33 11.88 -16.80
C ASP A 172 2.66 11.58 -17.48
N SER A 173 3.61 12.52 -17.36
CA SER A 173 4.98 12.35 -17.86
C SER A 173 5.86 11.48 -16.95
N LEU A 174 5.37 11.07 -15.78
CA LEU A 174 6.08 10.19 -14.86
C LEU A 174 5.51 8.77 -14.88
N VAL A 175 6.39 7.80 -14.64
CA VAL A 175 6.01 6.46 -14.18
C VAL A 175 5.78 6.56 -12.67
N HIS A 176 4.63 6.08 -12.19
CA HIS A 176 4.28 6.11 -10.78
C HIS A 176 4.84 4.91 -10.01
N HIS A 177 5.17 5.12 -8.73
CA HIS A 177 5.70 4.11 -7.82
C HIS A 177 4.70 3.81 -6.71
N TYR A 178 4.40 2.54 -6.53
CA TYR A 178 3.46 2.02 -5.53
C TYR A 178 4.25 1.27 -4.47
N VAL A 179 4.36 1.87 -3.29
CA VAL A 179 5.12 1.31 -2.18
C VAL A 179 4.19 0.51 -1.29
N PHE A 180 4.40 -0.81 -1.24
CA PHE A 180 3.73 -1.70 -0.30
C PHE A 180 4.63 -1.87 0.92
N THR A 181 4.15 -1.46 2.09
CA THR A 181 4.88 -1.58 3.35
C THR A 181 4.10 -2.41 4.34
N VAL A 182 4.74 -3.42 4.92
CA VAL A 182 4.24 -4.20 6.06
C VAL A 182 4.93 -3.72 7.32
N TYR A 183 4.15 -3.38 8.33
CA TYR A 183 4.60 -2.92 9.65
C TYR A 183 4.32 -3.99 10.69
N ALA A 184 5.32 -4.36 11.48
CA ALA A 184 5.18 -5.18 12.68
C ALA A 184 4.90 -4.28 13.88
N LEU A 185 3.85 -4.57 14.66
CA LEU A 185 3.33 -3.72 15.73
C LEU A 185 3.37 -4.42 17.10
N ASP A 186 3.59 -3.64 18.17
CA ASP A 186 3.65 -4.10 19.56
C ASP A 186 2.26 -4.24 20.24
N VAL A 187 1.20 -3.97 19.51
CA VAL A 187 -0.20 -4.07 19.97
C VAL A 187 -1.01 -5.01 19.09
N ASP A 188 -2.04 -5.66 19.66
CA ASP A 188 -2.97 -6.49 18.89
C ASP A 188 -3.91 -5.62 18.04
N ARG A 189 -4.21 -4.40 18.53
CA ARG A 189 -5.20 -3.52 17.92
C ARG A 189 -4.77 -2.06 18.04
N LEU A 190 -4.73 -1.36 16.91
CA LEU A 190 -4.44 0.08 16.88
C LEU A 190 -5.63 0.90 17.42
N PRO A 191 -5.38 1.99 18.16
CA PRO A 191 -6.41 2.86 18.73
C PRO A 191 -7.06 3.78 17.68
N LEU A 192 -7.54 3.18 16.60
CA LEU A 192 -8.31 3.84 15.54
C LEU A 192 -9.75 3.36 15.59
N MET A 193 -10.71 4.28 15.57
CA MET A 193 -12.13 3.98 15.68
C MET A 193 -12.88 4.41 14.43
N GLY A 194 -13.92 3.66 14.07
CA GLY A 194 -14.81 3.98 12.96
C GLY A 194 -14.10 4.03 11.60
N LYS A 195 -14.38 5.08 10.83
CA LYS A 195 -13.76 5.37 9.54
C LYS A 195 -12.45 6.11 9.76
N PHE A 196 -11.35 5.62 9.17
CA PHE A 196 -10.02 6.22 9.23
C PHE A 196 -9.36 6.16 7.85
N ALA A 197 -8.49 7.12 7.57
CA ALA A 197 -7.74 7.23 6.31
C ALA A 197 -6.28 6.80 6.48
N GLY A 198 -5.55 6.74 5.37
CA GLY A 198 -4.15 6.30 5.34
C GLY A 198 -3.20 7.17 6.18
N ALA A 199 -3.40 8.49 6.16
CA ALA A 199 -2.58 9.43 6.96
C ALA A 199 -2.78 9.21 8.47
N ASP A 200 -4.02 8.97 8.93
CA ASP A 200 -4.32 8.67 10.33
C ASP A 200 -3.68 7.35 10.76
N ALA A 201 -3.83 6.32 9.93
CA ALA A 201 -3.24 5.01 10.19
C ALA A 201 -1.71 5.09 10.25
N ARG A 202 -1.05 5.74 9.28
CA ARG A 202 0.41 5.91 9.25
C ARG A 202 0.93 6.59 10.50
N LYS A 203 0.25 7.63 10.98
CA LYS A 203 0.62 8.34 12.20
C LYS A 203 0.58 7.43 13.43
N VAL A 204 -0.51 6.67 13.61
CA VAL A 204 -0.68 5.78 14.76
C VAL A 204 0.26 4.57 14.67
N ILE A 205 0.45 3.99 13.48
CA ILE A 205 1.44 2.92 13.22
C ILE A 205 2.82 3.36 13.70
N GLY A 206 3.24 4.60 13.42
CA GLY A 206 4.54 5.13 13.82
C GLY A 206 4.80 5.10 15.33
N THR A 207 3.75 5.07 16.17
CA THR A 207 3.88 5.00 17.63
C THR A 207 3.96 3.57 18.19
N HIS A 208 3.64 2.56 17.36
CA HIS A 208 3.57 1.14 17.74
C HIS A 208 4.49 0.23 16.92
N LYS A 209 5.25 0.81 16.00
CA LYS A 209 6.09 0.07 15.06
C LYS A 209 7.32 -0.53 15.73
N LEU A 210 7.49 -1.84 15.59
CA LEU A 210 8.70 -2.60 15.96
C LEU A 210 9.66 -2.79 14.77
N GLY A 211 9.13 -2.87 13.55
CA GLY A 211 9.88 -3.04 12.32
C GLY A 211 8.98 -2.87 11.11
N GLU A 212 9.60 -2.76 9.95
CA GLU A 212 8.89 -2.66 8.67
C GLU A 212 9.72 -3.25 7.53
N ALA A 213 9.04 -3.63 6.45
CA ALA A 213 9.66 -3.99 5.18
C ALA A 213 8.78 -3.51 4.04
N SER A 214 9.41 -3.12 2.93
CA SER A 214 8.70 -2.58 1.76
C SER A 214 9.16 -3.23 0.47
N ILE A 215 8.25 -3.30 -0.51
CA ILE A 215 8.56 -3.51 -1.92
C ILE A 215 7.83 -2.44 -2.74
N THR A 216 8.43 -2.05 -3.85
CA THR A 216 7.90 -1.03 -4.73
C THR A 216 7.60 -1.63 -6.10
N GLY A 217 6.38 -1.45 -6.58
CA GLY A 217 6.04 -1.73 -7.97
C GLY A 217 5.83 -0.46 -8.76
N THR A 218 5.90 -0.52 -10.08
CA THR A 218 5.71 0.64 -10.96
C THR A 218 4.49 0.47 -11.85
N CYS A 219 3.87 1.59 -12.23
CA CYS A 219 2.79 1.62 -13.21
C CYS A 219 2.79 2.93 -13.98
N THR A 220 2.45 2.85 -15.25
CA THR A 220 2.06 4.00 -16.07
C THR A 220 0.93 3.59 -17.00
N LEU A 221 -0.02 4.47 -17.20
CA LEU A 221 -1.05 4.35 -18.24
C LEU A 221 -0.78 5.28 -19.43
N ASN A 222 0.34 6.02 -19.40
CA ASN A 222 0.79 6.80 -20.56
C ASN A 222 1.39 5.85 -21.61
N PRO A 223 0.78 5.70 -22.79
CA PRO A 223 1.26 4.79 -23.83
C PRO A 223 2.70 5.07 -24.28
N ARG A 224 3.16 6.33 -24.16
CA ARG A 224 4.54 6.71 -24.52
C ARG A 224 5.59 6.18 -23.54
N LEU A 225 5.20 5.84 -22.31
CA LEU A 225 6.08 5.34 -21.25
C LEU A 225 5.87 3.85 -20.98
N ALA A 226 4.83 3.24 -21.58
CA ALA A 226 4.41 1.87 -21.29
C ALA A 226 5.15 0.80 -22.12
N GLY A 227 6.12 1.21 -22.94
CA GLY A 227 6.92 0.36 -23.86
C GLY A 227 7.83 -0.65 -23.20
#